data_5dc4024473688a97bc4e3b16f66e6ad8
#
_entry.id   5dc4024473688a97bc4e3b16f66e6ad8
#
_cell.length_a   1.000
_cell.length_b   1.000
_cell.length_c   1.000
_cell.angle_alpha   90.00
_cell.angle_beta   90.00
_cell.angle_gamma   90.00
#
_symmetry.space_group_name_H-M   'P 1'
#
loop_
_entity.id
_entity.type
_entity.pdbx_description
1 polymer ?
#
loop_
_entity_poly.entity_id
_entity_poly.type
_entity_poly.pdbx_seq_one_letter_code
_entity_poly.pdbx_strand_id
1 'polypeptide(L)'
;RPNVKNHKCNKPIIPSQRGASNVYFAVSRSAISIPPWINPLYNLIDEHLRDIELAKQLMGDDGITKIYEMYFSAYSRDEFDDALERRMSNIKEFTEIKQMEYNAITHHNDPAYESNKKHFKAEEDALPGYLQKHFSRIIRVTRLREVRVLLGFTRVDAPDPDADEQPNVVALSKGKQERWLPAAEVNGEGIFIEFNKDTLAAWLNSPTVKGLSEKYSDSYREFCESKGWTITVVRNAVYVLMHTFAHLMIKQMSMSSGYSSSAIRERIYFGDKMAGILLYTG
;
A
#
# COMPACT_ATOMS: atom_id res chain seq x y z
N ARG A 1 10.29 1.32 -34.70
CA ARG A 1 11.29 1.37 -33.57
C ARG A 1 12.66 1.13 -34.22
N PRO A 2 13.61 2.05 -34.10
CA PRO A 2 14.98 1.79 -34.56
C PRO A 2 15.58 0.69 -33.67
N ASN A 3 16.14 -0.32 -34.27
CA ASN A 3 16.94 -1.41 -33.68
C ASN A 3 16.29 -2.69 -33.19
N VAL A 4 15.13 -3.09 -33.66
CA VAL A 4 14.71 -4.49 -33.52
C VAL A 4 15.00 -5.21 -34.86
N LYS A 5 16.21 -5.68 -35.02
CA LYS A 5 16.57 -6.56 -36.14
C LYS A 5 15.81 -7.89 -35.99
N ASN A 6 14.90 -8.14 -36.93
CA ASN A 6 14.35 -9.47 -37.29
C ASN A 6 13.41 -10.18 -36.31
N HIS A 7 12.72 -9.55 -35.37
CA HIS A 7 11.57 -10.17 -34.75
C HIS A 7 10.27 -9.76 -35.44
N LYS A 8 9.62 -10.69 -36.14
CA LYS A 8 8.23 -10.50 -36.59
C LYS A 8 7.35 -10.31 -35.35
N CYS A 9 6.75 -9.14 -35.23
CA CYS A 9 5.77 -8.89 -34.20
C CYS A 9 4.46 -9.62 -34.55
N ASN A 10 4.12 -10.64 -33.82
CA ASN A 10 2.89 -11.42 -34.00
C ASN A 10 1.68 -10.83 -33.27
N LYS A 11 1.83 -9.65 -32.62
CA LYS A 11 0.71 -8.99 -31.93
C LYS A 11 -0.25 -8.40 -32.96
N PRO A 12 -1.57 -8.64 -32.83
CA PRO A 12 -2.58 -8.04 -33.72
C PRO A 12 -2.55 -6.51 -33.60
N ILE A 13 -2.83 -5.85 -34.70
CA ILE A 13 -3.02 -4.38 -34.71
C ILE A 13 -4.43 -4.12 -34.15
N ILE A 14 -4.49 -3.45 -32.99
CA ILE A 14 -5.75 -3.02 -32.40
C ILE A 14 -5.88 -1.51 -32.64
N PRO A 15 -6.91 -1.07 -33.39
CA PRO A 15 -7.15 0.35 -33.57
C PRO A 15 -7.61 0.98 -32.26
N SER A 16 -7.02 2.11 -31.90
CA SER A 16 -7.40 2.87 -30.72
C SER A 16 -7.63 4.33 -31.10
N GLN A 17 -8.71 4.92 -30.61
CA GLN A 17 -9.01 6.32 -30.84
C GLN A 17 -7.97 7.21 -30.14
N ARG A 18 -7.37 8.15 -30.88
CA ARG A 18 -6.43 9.12 -30.31
C ARG A 18 -7.18 10.02 -29.31
N GLY A 19 -6.70 10.06 -28.07
CA GLY A 19 -7.33 10.82 -26.99
C GLY A 19 -8.39 10.06 -26.21
N ALA A 20 -8.61 8.77 -26.51
CA ALA A 20 -9.42 7.92 -25.63
C ALA A 20 -8.76 7.78 -24.26
N SER A 21 -9.54 7.91 -23.17
CA SER A 21 -9.06 7.83 -21.79
C SER A 21 -8.43 6.46 -21.45
N ASN A 22 -8.78 5.43 -22.22
CA ASN A 22 -8.26 4.07 -22.06
C ASN A 22 -6.93 3.81 -22.81
N VAL A 23 -6.25 4.84 -23.27
CA VAL A 23 -4.96 4.70 -23.99
C VAL A 23 -3.78 5.10 -23.13
N TYR A 24 -3.97 5.97 -22.15
CA TYR A 24 -2.96 6.46 -21.22
C TYR A 24 -3.44 6.27 -19.78
N PHE A 25 -2.65 5.60 -18.99
CA PHE A 25 -2.96 5.33 -17.58
C PHE A 25 -1.85 5.88 -16.70
N ALA A 26 -2.22 6.63 -15.69
CA ALA A 26 -1.29 7.06 -14.65
C ALA A 26 -0.90 5.87 -13.78
N VAL A 27 0.38 5.68 -13.56
CA VAL A 27 0.93 4.73 -12.59
C VAL A 27 1.22 5.50 -11.32
N SER A 28 0.40 5.29 -10.31
CA SER A 28 0.55 5.93 -9.01
C SER A 28 0.66 4.91 -7.89
N ARG A 29 1.33 5.32 -6.81
CA ARG A 29 1.37 4.59 -5.55
C ARG A 29 0.86 5.48 -4.45
N SER A 30 0.25 4.89 -3.45
CA SER A 30 -0.16 5.64 -2.28
C SER A 30 0.22 4.91 -1.00
N ALA A 31 0.47 5.69 0.04
CA ALA A 31 0.70 5.20 1.39
C ALA A 31 -0.08 6.06 2.38
N ILE A 32 -0.60 5.41 3.42
CA ILE A 32 -1.20 6.10 4.55
C ILE A 32 -0.07 6.59 5.46
N SER A 33 -0.14 7.85 5.86
CA SER A 33 0.80 8.41 6.84
C SER A 33 0.49 7.86 8.22
N ILE A 34 1.19 6.80 8.59
CA ILE A 34 1.05 6.09 9.86
C ILE A 34 2.30 6.24 10.72
N PRO A 35 2.20 6.11 12.04
CA PRO A 35 3.38 5.87 12.85
C PRO A 35 4.10 4.58 12.41
N PRO A 36 5.42 4.49 12.51
CA PRO A 36 6.34 5.47 13.04
C PRO A 36 6.79 6.57 12.05
N TRP A 37 6.44 6.47 10.76
CA TRP A 37 6.93 7.35 9.69
C TRP A 37 6.59 8.83 9.85
N ILE A 38 5.63 9.14 10.72
CA ILE A 38 5.23 10.51 11.05
C ILE A 38 5.77 10.97 12.42
N ASN A 39 6.66 10.19 13.03
CA ASN A 39 7.33 10.56 14.26
C ASN A 39 8.37 11.67 13.97
N PRO A 40 8.46 12.73 14.79
CA PRO A 40 9.48 13.77 14.66
C PRO A 40 10.92 13.24 14.55
N LEU A 41 11.23 12.12 15.22
CA LEU A 41 12.54 11.48 15.14
C LEU A 41 12.85 10.98 13.72
N TYR A 42 11.88 10.40 13.01
CA TYR A 42 12.09 9.95 11.62
C TYR A 42 12.30 11.13 10.67
N ASN A 43 11.56 12.22 10.86
CA ASN A 43 11.77 13.45 10.09
C ASN A 43 13.17 14.01 10.31
N LEU A 44 13.62 14.03 11.55
CA LEU A 44 14.96 14.51 11.90
C LEU A 44 16.05 13.58 11.35
N ILE A 45 15.83 12.25 11.34
CA ILE A 45 16.73 11.28 10.69
C ILE A 45 16.80 11.58 9.18
N ASP A 46 15.65 11.84 8.53
CA ASP A 46 15.61 12.15 7.09
C ASP A 46 16.34 13.45 6.75
N GLU A 47 16.23 14.49 7.58
CA GLU A 47 16.95 15.74 7.41
C GLU A 47 18.47 15.53 7.46
N HIS A 48 18.94 14.63 8.34
CA HIS A 48 20.36 14.33 8.56
C HIS A 48 20.84 13.03 7.93
N LEU A 49 20.01 12.37 7.09
CA LEU A 49 20.32 11.04 6.55
C LEU A 49 21.66 11.01 5.81
N ARG A 50 21.94 12.05 5.04
CA ARG A 50 23.21 12.18 4.30
C ARG A 50 24.43 12.28 5.23
N ASP A 51 24.29 13.02 6.32
CA ASP A 51 25.35 13.18 7.31
C ASP A 51 25.59 11.88 8.07
N ILE A 52 24.52 11.15 8.39
CA ILE A 52 24.56 9.81 9.00
C ILE A 52 25.28 8.82 8.09
N GLU A 53 24.89 8.76 6.80
CA GLU A 53 25.52 7.87 5.82
C GLU A 53 27.02 8.18 5.65
N LEU A 54 27.36 9.46 5.54
CA LEU A 54 28.76 9.90 5.41
C LEU A 54 29.58 9.58 6.67
N ALA A 55 29.03 9.86 7.85
CA ALA A 55 29.68 9.56 9.13
C ALA A 55 29.89 8.06 9.30
N LYS A 56 28.90 7.23 8.95
CA LYS A 56 29.00 5.77 8.96
C LYS A 56 30.08 5.27 8.00
N GLN A 57 30.16 5.85 6.81
CA GLN A 57 31.16 5.49 5.79
C GLN A 57 32.58 5.84 6.20
N LEU A 58 32.79 6.99 6.86
CA LEU A 58 34.12 7.49 7.23
C LEU A 58 34.63 6.95 8.55
N MET A 59 33.74 6.74 9.53
CA MET A 59 34.09 6.47 10.93
C MET A 59 33.37 5.25 11.54
N GLY A 60 32.53 4.55 10.75
CA GLY A 60 31.76 3.41 11.28
C GLY A 60 30.76 3.83 12.37
N ASP A 61 30.63 3.01 13.40
CA ASP A 61 29.69 3.23 14.52
C ASP A 61 30.06 4.42 15.40
N ASP A 62 31.36 4.79 15.47
CA ASP A 62 31.80 6.00 16.16
C ASP A 62 31.25 7.26 15.45
N GLY A 63 31.13 7.23 14.14
CA GLY A 63 30.52 8.31 13.35
C GLY A 63 29.03 8.47 13.67
N ILE A 64 28.30 7.36 13.76
CA ILE A 64 26.88 7.38 14.14
C ILE A 64 26.70 7.92 15.56
N THR A 65 27.59 7.56 16.49
CA THR A 65 27.54 8.05 17.86
C THR A 65 27.72 9.57 17.93
N LYS A 66 28.66 10.14 17.17
CA LYS A 66 28.86 11.59 17.12
C LYS A 66 27.66 12.33 16.53
N ILE A 67 27.05 11.79 15.46
CA ILE A 67 25.83 12.35 14.86
C ILE A 67 24.68 12.29 15.85
N TYR A 68 24.52 11.16 16.58
CA TYR A 68 23.52 11.06 17.64
C TYR A 68 23.69 12.11 18.72
N GLU A 69 24.89 12.27 19.25
CA GLU A 69 25.19 13.30 20.28
C GLU A 69 24.91 14.71 19.79
N MET A 70 25.15 14.97 18.51
CA MET A 70 25.00 16.31 17.91
C MET A 70 23.54 16.71 17.65
N TYR A 71 22.72 15.78 17.15
CA TYR A 71 21.38 16.10 16.64
C TYR A 71 20.24 15.35 17.33
N PHE A 72 20.51 14.21 17.98
CA PHE A 72 19.48 13.31 18.45
C PHE A 72 19.47 13.09 19.98
N SER A 73 20.25 13.85 20.72
CA SER A 73 20.38 13.72 22.18
C SER A 73 19.09 13.94 22.97
N ALA A 74 18.04 14.47 22.34
CA ALA A 74 16.70 14.61 22.92
C ALA A 74 15.92 13.29 22.97
N TYR A 75 16.37 12.26 22.26
CA TYR A 75 15.77 10.92 22.19
C TYR A 75 16.70 9.91 22.89
N SER A 76 16.15 8.77 23.34
CA SER A 76 17.02 7.71 23.87
C SER A 76 17.86 7.09 22.75
N ARG A 77 19.01 6.53 23.10
CA ARG A 77 19.88 5.86 22.11
C ARG A 77 19.17 4.68 21.44
N ASP A 78 18.43 3.90 22.22
CA ASP A 78 17.71 2.73 21.73
C ASP A 78 16.62 3.15 20.73
N GLU A 79 15.86 4.22 21.03
CA GLU A 79 14.86 4.76 20.09
C GLU A 79 15.48 5.25 18.78
N PHE A 80 16.63 5.90 18.86
CA PHE A 80 17.37 6.37 17.67
C PHE A 80 17.88 5.19 16.83
N ASP A 81 18.53 4.21 17.47
CA ASP A 81 19.12 3.07 16.78
C ASP A 81 18.02 2.22 16.11
N ASP A 82 16.89 1.96 16.78
CA ASP A 82 15.72 1.29 16.22
C ASP A 82 15.11 2.07 15.04
N ALA A 83 14.98 3.38 15.17
CA ALA A 83 14.43 4.23 14.12
C ALA A 83 15.38 4.29 12.90
N LEU A 84 16.67 4.38 13.13
CA LEU A 84 17.68 4.40 12.08
C LEU A 84 17.76 3.05 11.35
N GLU A 85 17.74 1.92 12.08
CA GLU A 85 17.72 0.59 11.47
C GLU A 85 16.50 0.40 10.58
N ARG A 86 15.32 0.74 11.08
CA ARG A 86 14.07 0.69 10.31
C ARG A 86 14.11 1.63 9.09
N ARG A 87 14.71 2.81 9.22
CA ARG A 87 14.82 3.78 8.12
C ARG A 87 15.81 3.34 7.06
N MET A 88 16.91 2.70 7.45
CA MET A 88 17.92 2.17 6.54
C MET A 88 17.55 0.81 5.96
N SER A 89 16.66 0.05 6.60
CA SER A 89 16.05 -1.13 5.99
C SER A 89 15.21 -0.66 4.79
N ASN A 90 15.71 -0.91 3.59
CA ASN A 90 14.99 -0.56 2.38
C ASN A 90 13.67 -1.33 2.35
N ILE A 91 12.54 -0.61 2.47
CA ILE A 91 11.22 -1.17 2.15
C ILE A 91 11.22 -1.46 0.66
N LYS A 92 11.45 -2.71 0.30
CA LYS A 92 11.61 -3.12 -1.10
C LYS A 92 10.27 -3.39 -1.78
N GLU A 93 9.22 -3.69 -1.00
CA GLU A 93 7.96 -4.18 -1.54
C GLU A 93 6.75 -3.38 -1.03
N PHE A 94 5.81 -3.14 -1.92
CA PHE A 94 4.55 -2.45 -1.58
C PHE A 94 3.71 -3.23 -0.57
N THR A 95 3.84 -4.56 -0.56
CA THR A 95 3.21 -5.45 0.42
C THR A 95 3.67 -5.16 1.85
N GLU A 96 4.94 -4.77 2.04
CA GLU A 96 5.46 -4.38 3.37
C GLU A 96 4.77 -3.11 3.88
N ILE A 97 4.53 -2.12 2.99
CA ILE A 97 3.79 -0.90 3.34
C ILE A 97 2.37 -1.25 3.81
N LYS A 98 1.67 -2.14 3.09
CA LYS A 98 0.34 -2.60 3.48
C LYS A 98 0.34 -3.32 4.83
N GLN A 99 1.36 -4.15 5.10
CA GLN A 99 1.49 -4.82 6.39
C GLN A 99 1.68 -3.82 7.54
N MET A 100 2.49 -2.79 7.32
CA MET A 100 2.72 -1.74 8.32
C MET A 100 1.45 -0.94 8.58
N GLU A 101 0.72 -0.57 7.53
CA GLU A 101 -0.57 0.11 7.65
C GLU A 101 -1.60 -0.73 8.40
N TYR A 102 -1.70 -2.02 8.05
CA TYR A 102 -2.58 -2.96 8.73
C TYR A 102 -2.24 -3.06 10.23
N ASN A 103 -0.95 -3.19 10.56
CA ASN A 103 -0.49 -3.24 11.95
C ASN A 103 -0.82 -1.93 12.69
N ALA A 104 -0.59 -0.77 12.09
CA ALA A 104 -0.89 0.51 12.71
C ALA A 104 -2.40 0.71 12.98
N ILE A 105 -3.25 0.20 12.10
CA ILE A 105 -4.70 0.26 12.29
C ILE A 105 -5.13 -0.71 13.38
N THR A 106 -4.66 -1.97 13.35
CA THR A 106 -5.10 -3.02 14.27
C THR A 106 -4.49 -2.91 15.67
N HIS A 107 -3.34 -2.24 15.80
CA HIS A 107 -2.66 -1.99 17.08
C HIS A 107 -2.65 -0.50 17.45
N HIS A 108 -3.68 0.24 17.03
CA HIS A 108 -3.78 1.70 17.23
C HIS A 108 -3.71 2.14 18.70
N ASN A 109 -3.98 1.25 19.66
CA ASN A 109 -3.88 1.51 21.10
C ASN A 109 -2.47 1.27 21.67
N ASP A 110 -1.53 0.74 20.86
CA ASP A 110 -0.15 0.56 21.29
C ASP A 110 0.54 1.94 21.38
N PRO A 111 1.25 2.24 22.49
CA PRO A 111 2.01 3.50 22.63
C PRO A 111 2.95 3.80 21.48
N ALA A 112 3.50 2.79 20.83
CA ALA A 112 4.32 2.94 19.65
C ALA A 112 3.59 3.65 18.48
N TYR A 113 2.25 3.58 18.43
CA TYR A 113 1.42 4.23 17.42
C TYR A 113 0.72 5.51 17.93
N GLU A 114 0.84 5.85 19.22
CA GLU A 114 0.19 7.04 19.79
C GLU A 114 0.80 8.38 19.36
N SER A 115 2.04 8.38 18.88
CA SER A 115 2.85 9.59 18.77
C SER A 115 2.38 10.61 17.73
N ASN A 116 1.38 10.32 16.90
CA ASN A 116 0.94 11.30 15.91
C ASN A 116 -0.56 11.30 15.57
N LYS A 117 -1.36 11.65 16.56
CA LYS A 117 -2.81 11.89 16.41
C LYS A 117 -3.16 13.00 15.40
N LYS A 118 -2.17 13.74 14.90
CA LYS A 118 -2.38 14.82 13.93
C LYS A 118 -2.74 14.28 12.54
N HIS A 119 -2.15 13.17 12.12
CA HIS A 119 -2.29 12.63 10.76
C HIS A 119 -3.00 11.28 10.70
N PHE A 120 -3.02 10.56 11.81
CA PHE A 120 -3.71 9.28 11.91
C PHE A 120 -4.36 9.14 13.28
N LYS A 121 -5.66 8.79 13.31
CA LYS A 121 -6.40 8.49 14.52
C LYS A 121 -7.40 7.39 14.25
N ALA A 122 -7.36 6.33 15.05
CA ALA A 122 -8.25 5.19 14.94
C ALA A 122 -8.88 4.88 16.30
N GLU A 123 -10.12 4.40 16.29
CA GLU A 123 -10.91 4.05 17.47
C GLU A 123 -11.70 2.78 17.16
N GLU A 124 -11.58 1.77 18.01
CA GLU A 124 -12.31 0.51 17.85
C GLU A 124 -13.75 0.65 18.35
N ASP A 125 -14.69 0.19 17.53
CA ASP A 125 -16.10 0.14 17.90
C ASP A 125 -16.49 -1.27 18.39
N ALA A 126 -17.47 -1.32 19.27
CA ALA A 126 -18.03 -2.59 19.74
C ALA A 126 -18.66 -3.37 18.57
N LEU A 127 -18.18 -4.58 18.32
CA LEU A 127 -18.70 -5.45 17.28
C LEU A 127 -19.98 -6.15 17.75
N PRO A 128 -21.14 -5.95 17.09
CA PRO A 128 -22.37 -6.66 17.40
C PRO A 128 -22.19 -8.18 17.35
N GLY A 129 -22.79 -8.91 18.31
CA GLY A 129 -22.59 -10.35 18.47
C GLY A 129 -22.89 -11.18 17.22
N TYR A 130 -23.89 -10.77 16.41
CA TYR A 130 -24.22 -11.46 15.15
C TYR A 130 -23.17 -11.29 14.05
N LEU A 131 -22.27 -10.31 14.16
CA LEU A 131 -21.17 -10.09 13.21
C LEU A 131 -19.87 -10.79 13.61
N GLN A 132 -19.69 -11.14 14.90
CA GLN A 132 -18.43 -11.70 15.45
C GLN A 132 -17.97 -13.00 14.77
N LYS A 133 -18.92 -13.74 14.19
CA LYS A 133 -18.59 -14.94 13.40
C LYS A 133 -17.79 -14.60 12.13
N HIS A 134 -18.04 -13.45 11.53
CA HIS A 134 -17.49 -13.09 10.21
C HIS A 134 -16.40 -12.04 10.28
N PHE A 135 -16.42 -11.20 11.30
CA PHE A 135 -15.49 -10.09 11.49
C PHE A 135 -14.86 -10.16 12.88
N SER A 136 -13.60 -9.78 12.96
CA SER A 136 -12.86 -9.70 14.22
C SER A 136 -12.96 -8.32 14.84
N ARG A 137 -12.94 -7.26 14.02
CA ARG A 137 -12.97 -5.87 14.47
C ARG A 137 -13.61 -4.95 13.46
N ILE A 138 -14.17 -3.86 13.97
CA ILE A 138 -14.55 -2.67 13.21
C ILE A 138 -13.87 -1.48 13.87
N ILE A 139 -13.04 -0.76 13.09
CA ILE A 139 -12.24 0.35 13.60
C ILE A 139 -12.59 1.59 12.76
N ARG A 140 -13.06 2.64 13.43
CA ARG A 140 -13.23 3.96 12.82
C ARG A 140 -11.88 4.64 12.72
N VAL A 141 -11.49 4.99 11.51
CA VAL A 141 -10.33 5.83 11.26
C VAL A 141 -10.84 7.26 11.11
N THR A 142 -10.84 8.00 12.23
CA THR A 142 -11.42 9.35 12.31
C THR A 142 -10.50 10.42 11.75
N ARG A 143 -9.26 10.08 11.47
CA ARG A 143 -8.30 10.93 10.78
C ARG A 143 -7.32 10.07 10.01
N LEU A 144 -7.17 10.37 8.74
CA LEU A 144 -6.29 9.68 7.83
C LEU A 144 -5.66 10.69 6.87
N ARG A 145 -4.35 10.62 6.69
CA ARG A 145 -3.64 11.32 5.61
C ARG A 145 -3.04 10.28 4.67
N GLU A 146 -3.43 10.36 3.40
CA GLU A 146 -2.86 9.57 2.31
C GLU A 146 -1.91 10.44 1.49
N VAL A 147 -0.73 9.93 1.18
CA VAL A 147 0.20 10.52 0.22
C VAL A 147 0.16 9.68 -1.05
N ARG A 148 -0.13 10.33 -2.18
CA ARG A 148 -0.14 9.71 -3.52
C ARG A 148 0.99 10.24 -4.33
N VAL A 149 1.77 9.36 -4.91
CA VAL A 149 2.92 9.67 -5.75
C VAL A 149 2.65 9.19 -7.16
N LEU A 150 2.87 10.06 -8.15
CA LEU A 150 2.82 9.70 -9.56
C LEU A 150 4.19 9.18 -9.98
N LEU A 151 4.26 7.91 -10.39
CA LEU A 151 5.51 7.26 -10.82
C LEU A 151 5.77 7.41 -12.32
N GLY A 152 4.69 7.45 -13.11
CA GLY A 152 4.79 7.50 -14.57
C GLY A 152 3.48 7.17 -15.24
N PHE A 153 3.58 6.72 -16.49
CA PHE A 153 2.42 6.36 -17.30
C PHE A 153 2.66 5.03 -18.02
N THR A 154 1.59 4.25 -18.16
CA THR A 154 1.54 3.15 -19.14
C THR A 154 0.65 3.57 -20.30
N ARG A 155 0.81 2.88 -21.44
CA ARG A 155 0.00 3.11 -22.62
C ARG A 155 -0.64 1.79 -23.06
N VAL A 156 -1.93 1.83 -23.36
CA VAL A 156 -2.77 0.70 -23.82
C VAL A 156 -3.08 -0.30 -22.72
N ASP A 157 -2.10 -0.76 -21.98
CA ASP A 157 -2.28 -1.69 -20.87
C ASP A 157 -2.45 -0.91 -19.56
N ALA A 158 -3.59 -1.09 -18.90
CA ALA A 158 -3.83 -0.50 -17.58
C ALA A 158 -2.88 -1.11 -16.54
N PRO A 159 -2.31 -0.29 -15.63
CA PRO A 159 -1.48 -0.81 -14.56
C PRO A 159 -2.31 -1.58 -13.53
N ASP A 160 -1.71 -2.57 -12.90
CA ASP A 160 -2.27 -3.15 -11.67
C ASP A 160 -1.77 -2.33 -10.46
N PRO A 161 -2.68 -1.79 -9.64
CA PRO A 161 -2.29 -1.01 -8.47
C PRO A 161 -1.53 -1.83 -7.42
N ASP A 162 -1.68 -3.15 -7.42
CA ASP A 162 -1.06 -4.06 -6.45
C ASP A 162 0.18 -4.79 -6.98
N ALA A 163 0.53 -4.63 -8.27
CA ALA A 163 1.76 -5.22 -8.79
C ALA A 163 2.99 -4.43 -8.31
N ASP A 164 3.99 -5.12 -7.77
CA ASP A 164 5.21 -4.50 -7.25
C ASP A 164 6.03 -3.84 -8.37
N GLU A 165 6.20 -4.56 -9.47
CA GLU A 165 6.87 -4.05 -10.65
C GLU A 165 6.01 -4.27 -11.89
N GLN A 166 6.01 -3.28 -12.76
CA GLN A 166 5.28 -3.31 -14.02
C GLN A 166 6.19 -2.88 -15.17
N PRO A 167 6.30 -3.68 -16.21
CA PRO A 167 7.05 -3.30 -17.39
C PRO A 167 6.32 -2.18 -18.14
N ASN A 168 7.06 -1.45 -18.98
CA ASN A 168 6.51 -0.42 -19.87
C ASN A 168 6.00 0.85 -19.17
N VAL A 169 6.34 1.08 -17.92
CA VAL A 169 6.12 2.38 -17.27
C VAL A 169 7.07 3.41 -17.87
N VAL A 170 6.51 4.47 -18.42
CA VAL A 170 7.28 5.60 -18.94
C VAL A 170 7.46 6.60 -17.83
N ALA A 171 8.71 6.93 -17.51
CA ALA A 171 9.03 7.93 -16.50
C ALA A 171 8.47 9.32 -16.87
N LEU A 172 8.23 10.14 -15.87
CA LEU A 172 7.68 11.50 -16.03
C LEU A 172 8.62 12.43 -16.77
N SER A 173 9.93 12.20 -16.70
CA SER A 173 10.92 12.98 -17.41
C SER A 173 11.82 12.16 -18.32
N LYS A 174 12.44 12.83 -19.28
CA LYS A 174 13.44 12.25 -20.18
C LYS A 174 14.85 12.31 -19.61
N GLY A 175 15.04 12.96 -18.47
CA GLY A 175 16.34 13.12 -17.81
C GLY A 175 16.82 11.86 -17.10
N LYS A 176 18.12 11.79 -16.83
CA LYS A 176 18.68 10.75 -16.00
C LYS A 176 18.36 11.05 -14.54
N GLN A 177 17.72 10.11 -13.87
CA GLN A 177 17.45 10.10 -12.43
C GLN A 177 16.88 11.42 -11.86
N GLU A 178 15.57 11.55 -11.92
CA GLU A 178 14.91 12.56 -11.10
C GLU A 178 14.94 12.11 -9.64
N ARG A 179 15.34 13.05 -8.78
CA ARG A 179 15.40 12.82 -7.33
C ARG A 179 14.07 13.11 -6.64
N TRP A 180 13.04 13.49 -7.38
CA TRP A 180 11.72 13.84 -6.84
C TRP A 180 10.62 13.35 -7.78
N LEU A 181 9.46 13.07 -7.20
CA LEU A 181 8.25 12.67 -7.91
C LEU A 181 7.10 13.58 -7.48
N PRO A 182 6.19 13.95 -8.38
CA PRO A 182 4.98 14.67 -8.00
C PRO A 182 4.16 13.86 -7.01
N ALA A 183 3.77 14.48 -5.92
CA ALA A 183 2.95 13.87 -4.89
C ALA A 183 1.82 14.80 -4.48
N ALA A 184 0.71 14.23 -4.03
CA ALA A 184 -0.42 14.95 -3.45
C ALA A 184 -0.77 14.34 -2.10
N GLU A 185 -1.05 15.21 -1.13
CA GLU A 185 -1.58 14.82 0.17
C GLU A 185 -3.10 14.95 0.16
N VAL A 186 -3.76 13.93 0.69
CA VAL A 186 -5.22 13.90 0.83
C VAL A 186 -5.56 13.52 2.27
N ASN A 187 -6.43 14.30 2.90
CA ASN A 187 -6.92 14.01 4.24
C ASN A 187 -8.34 13.46 4.14
N GLY A 188 -8.63 12.45 4.96
CA GLY A 188 -9.92 11.78 4.98
C GLY A 188 -10.20 11.07 6.30
N GLU A 189 -11.26 10.32 6.28
CA GLU A 189 -11.71 9.44 7.35
C GLU A 189 -12.26 8.15 6.76
N GLY A 190 -12.40 7.11 7.56
CA GLY A 190 -12.86 5.83 7.03
C GLY A 190 -13.25 4.82 8.09
N ILE A 191 -13.59 3.64 7.61
CA ILE A 191 -13.93 2.48 8.42
C ILE A 191 -13.06 1.31 7.96
N PHE A 192 -12.32 0.75 8.91
CA PHE A 192 -11.58 -0.48 8.69
C PHE A 192 -12.38 -1.66 9.26
N ILE A 193 -12.47 -2.72 8.47
CA ILE A 193 -13.18 -3.95 8.81
C ILE A 193 -12.19 -5.10 8.73
N GLU A 194 -11.90 -5.73 9.85
CA GLU A 194 -11.08 -6.95 9.92
C GLU A 194 -11.95 -8.18 9.84
N PHE A 195 -11.67 -9.04 8.88
CA PHE A 195 -12.37 -10.32 8.75
C PHE A 195 -11.86 -11.34 9.76
N ASN A 196 -12.75 -12.22 10.20
CA ASN A 196 -12.37 -13.37 11.01
C ASN A 196 -11.60 -14.39 10.17
N LYS A 197 -10.30 -14.54 10.46
CA LYS A 197 -9.39 -15.39 9.69
C LYS A 197 -9.76 -16.86 9.73
N ASP A 198 -10.25 -17.34 10.87
CA ASP A 198 -10.64 -18.75 11.03
C ASP A 198 -11.87 -19.07 10.16
N THR A 199 -12.84 -18.17 10.15
CA THR A 199 -14.02 -18.31 9.29
C THR A 199 -13.65 -18.24 7.81
N LEU A 200 -12.76 -17.33 7.42
CA LEU A 200 -12.25 -17.25 6.05
C LEU A 200 -11.49 -18.53 5.65
N ALA A 201 -10.65 -19.05 6.53
CA ALA A 201 -9.90 -20.28 6.30
C ALA A 201 -10.83 -21.50 6.16
N ALA A 202 -11.83 -21.62 7.04
CA ALA A 202 -12.82 -22.68 6.97
C ALA A 202 -13.63 -22.60 5.67
N TRP A 203 -14.02 -21.39 5.25
CA TRP A 203 -14.74 -21.18 3.97
C TRP A 203 -13.86 -21.53 2.76
N LEU A 204 -12.61 -21.07 2.73
CA LEU A 204 -11.64 -21.36 1.66
C LEU A 204 -11.38 -22.86 1.50
N ASN A 205 -11.34 -23.60 2.61
CA ASN A 205 -11.10 -25.05 2.63
C ASN A 205 -12.33 -25.88 2.26
N SER A 206 -13.52 -25.26 2.09
CA SER A 206 -14.68 -26.01 1.61
C SER A 206 -14.43 -26.52 0.17
N PRO A 207 -14.86 -27.76 -0.17
CA PRO A 207 -14.48 -28.40 -1.44
C PRO A 207 -14.78 -27.56 -2.67
N THR A 208 -15.95 -26.93 -2.70
CA THR A 208 -16.41 -26.11 -3.83
C THR A 208 -15.56 -24.84 -3.97
N VAL A 209 -15.26 -24.16 -2.86
CA VAL A 209 -14.50 -22.92 -2.87
C VAL A 209 -13.04 -23.17 -3.17
N LYS A 210 -12.46 -24.25 -2.59
CA LYS A 210 -11.07 -24.62 -2.82
C LYS A 210 -10.77 -24.81 -4.31
N GLY A 211 -11.57 -25.62 -5.01
CA GLY A 211 -11.36 -25.87 -6.44
C GLY A 211 -11.55 -24.62 -7.30
N LEU A 212 -12.48 -23.72 -6.93
CA LEU A 212 -12.64 -22.43 -7.61
C LEU A 212 -11.46 -21.49 -7.34
N SER A 213 -10.98 -21.48 -6.10
CA SER A 213 -9.85 -20.65 -5.67
C SER A 213 -8.56 -21.03 -6.39
N GLU A 214 -8.28 -22.32 -6.54
CA GLU A 214 -7.12 -22.81 -7.28
C GLU A 214 -7.17 -22.36 -8.74
N LYS A 215 -8.29 -22.57 -9.44
CA LYS A 215 -8.48 -22.11 -10.82
C LYS A 215 -8.29 -20.60 -10.97
N TYR A 216 -8.82 -19.83 -10.03
CA TYR A 216 -8.69 -18.38 -10.04
C TYR A 216 -7.24 -17.94 -9.84
N SER A 217 -6.55 -18.55 -8.88
CA SER A 217 -5.13 -18.24 -8.59
C SER A 217 -4.22 -18.58 -9.78
N ASP A 218 -4.46 -19.70 -10.44
CA ASP A 218 -3.68 -20.11 -11.62
C ASP A 218 -3.92 -19.16 -12.79
N SER A 219 -5.19 -18.83 -13.08
CA SER A 219 -5.52 -17.85 -14.13
C SER A 219 -4.93 -16.46 -13.83
N TYR A 220 -4.86 -16.06 -12.56
CA TYR A 220 -4.24 -14.79 -12.16
C TYR A 220 -2.71 -14.82 -12.37
N ARG A 221 -2.05 -15.93 -12.03
CA ARG A 221 -0.60 -16.10 -12.31
C ARG A 221 -0.31 -16.03 -13.81
N GLU A 222 -1.03 -16.82 -14.61
CA GLU A 222 -0.88 -16.81 -16.06
C GLU A 222 -1.09 -15.41 -16.66
N PHE A 223 -2.09 -14.69 -16.17
CA PHE A 223 -2.34 -13.31 -16.59
C PHE A 223 -1.16 -12.40 -16.26
N CYS A 224 -0.65 -12.43 -15.01
CA CYS A 224 0.50 -11.62 -14.61
C CYS A 224 1.75 -11.96 -15.40
N GLU A 225 2.03 -13.25 -15.63
CA GLU A 225 3.14 -13.71 -16.45
C GLU A 225 3.03 -13.20 -17.90
N SER A 226 1.82 -13.27 -18.48
CA SER A 226 1.56 -12.76 -19.83
C SER A 226 1.80 -11.25 -19.97
N LYS A 227 1.66 -10.51 -18.87
CA LYS A 227 1.91 -9.06 -18.78
C LYS A 227 3.35 -8.73 -18.36
N GLY A 228 4.11 -9.71 -17.89
CA GLY A 228 5.44 -9.52 -17.30
C GLY A 228 5.41 -8.73 -15.99
N TRP A 229 4.34 -8.90 -15.20
CA TRP A 229 4.21 -8.27 -13.89
C TRP A 229 4.82 -9.13 -12.79
N THR A 230 5.57 -8.50 -11.90
CA THR A 230 6.04 -9.13 -10.66
C THR A 230 4.97 -8.98 -9.59
N ILE A 231 4.60 -10.11 -8.98
CA ILE A 231 3.62 -10.17 -7.91
C ILE A 231 4.22 -10.91 -6.72
N THR A 232 4.05 -10.35 -5.51
CA THR A 232 4.44 -10.99 -4.25
C THR A 232 3.30 -11.81 -3.65
N VAL A 233 2.06 -11.41 -3.88
CA VAL A 233 0.88 -12.06 -3.32
C VAL A 233 -0.07 -12.48 -4.43
N VAL A 234 -0.27 -13.80 -4.56
CA VAL A 234 -1.22 -14.37 -5.53
C VAL A 234 -2.64 -14.23 -4.99
N ARG A 235 -3.49 -13.55 -5.76
CA ARG A 235 -4.90 -13.39 -5.42
C ARG A 235 -5.63 -14.72 -5.50
N ASN A 236 -6.49 -14.98 -4.53
CA ASN A 236 -7.32 -16.18 -4.42
C ASN A 236 -8.79 -15.81 -4.16
N ALA A 237 -9.65 -16.80 -3.87
CA ALA A 237 -11.08 -16.56 -3.62
C ALA A 237 -11.33 -15.62 -2.43
N VAL A 238 -10.47 -15.60 -1.41
CA VAL A 238 -10.59 -14.67 -0.27
C VAL A 238 -10.39 -13.22 -0.73
N TYR A 239 -9.40 -12.97 -1.59
CA TYR A 239 -9.22 -11.64 -2.17
C TYR A 239 -10.46 -11.18 -2.94
N VAL A 240 -11.03 -12.06 -3.76
CA VAL A 240 -12.26 -11.77 -4.54
C VAL A 240 -13.44 -11.48 -3.62
N LEU A 241 -13.59 -12.26 -2.53
CA LEU A 241 -14.61 -12.02 -1.51
C LEU A 241 -14.47 -10.63 -0.89
N MET A 242 -13.25 -10.30 -0.41
CA MET A 242 -12.98 -9.02 0.25
C MET A 242 -13.20 -7.83 -0.69
N HIS A 243 -12.73 -7.91 -1.91
CA HIS A 243 -12.91 -6.88 -2.93
C HIS A 243 -14.38 -6.70 -3.30
N THR A 244 -15.11 -7.80 -3.52
CA THR A 244 -16.56 -7.74 -3.80
C THR A 244 -17.32 -7.14 -2.62
N PHE A 245 -16.98 -7.52 -1.39
CA PHE A 245 -17.58 -6.97 -0.19
C PHE A 245 -17.30 -5.46 -0.07
N ALA A 246 -16.06 -5.02 -0.34
CA ALA A 246 -15.69 -3.60 -0.35
C ALA A 246 -16.57 -2.80 -1.33
N HIS A 247 -16.73 -3.25 -2.55
CA HIS A 247 -17.59 -2.60 -3.54
C HIS A 247 -19.07 -2.55 -3.13
N LEU A 248 -19.59 -3.62 -2.55
CA LEU A 248 -20.97 -3.65 -2.02
C LEU A 248 -21.15 -2.64 -0.88
N MET A 249 -20.18 -2.55 0.02
CA MET A 249 -20.17 -1.57 1.10
C MET A 249 -20.08 -0.13 0.58
N ILE A 250 -19.19 0.15 -0.39
CA ILE A 250 -19.10 1.47 -1.04
C ILE A 250 -20.45 1.86 -1.62
N LYS A 251 -21.11 0.95 -2.35
CA LYS A 251 -22.43 1.20 -2.93
C LYS A 251 -23.46 1.52 -1.82
N GLN A 252 -23.50 0.73 -0.76
CA GLN A 252 -24.42 0.91 0.34
C GLN A 252 -24.16 2.23 1.09
N MET A 253 -22.88 2.54 1.37
CA MET A 253 -22.49 3.78 2.03
C MET A 253 -22.85 4.99 1.17
N SER A 254 -22.60 4.94 -0.13
CA SER A 254 -22.99 6.01 -1.07
C SER A 254 -24.50 6.28 -1.03
N MET A 255 -25.31 5.22 -1.00
CA MET A 255 -26.76 5.35 -0.94
C MET A 255 -27.28 5.92 0.38
N SER A 256 -26.64 5.55 1.51
CA SER A 256 -27.09 5.92 2.86
C SER A 256 -26.57 7.27 3.33
N SER A 257 -25.35 7.66 2.92
CA SER A 257 -24.68 8.88 3.36
C SER A 257 -24.74 10.05 2.36
N GLY A 258 -25.17 9.77 1.11
CA GLY A 258 -25.20 10.79 0.06
C GLY A 258 -23.83 11.13 -0.55
N TYR A 259 -22.74 10.47 -0.12
CA TYR A 259 -21.45 10.60 -0.78
C TYR A 259 -21.50 9.99 -2.19
N SER A 260 -20.82 10.60 -3.15
CA SER A 260 -20.59 9.95 -4.43
C SER A 260 -19.77 8.67 -4.21
N SER A 261 -20.13 7.59 -4.90
CA SER A 261 -19.33 6.34 -4.86
C SER A 261 -17.88 6.56 -5.32
N SER A 262 -17.63 7.57 -6.14
CA SER A 262 -16.27 7.96 -6.57
C SER A 262 -15.47 8.71 -5.50
N ALA A 263 -16.13 9.20 -4.43
CA ALA A 263 -15.46 9.85 -3.30
C ALA A 263 -15.02 8.85 -2.23
N ILE A 264 -15.55 7.62 -2.26
CA ILE A 264 -15.17 6.56 -1.33
C ILE A 264 -14.17 5.64 -2.02
N ARG A 265 -13.07 5.37 -1.35
CA ARG A 265 -11.99 4.51 -1.83
C ARG A 265 -11.90 3.26 -1.00
N GLU A 266 -11.33 2.23 -1.60
CA GLU A 266 -11.00 0.99 -0.92
C GLU A 266 -9.50 0.78 -0.86
N ARG A 267 -9.06 0.15 0.23
CA ARG A 267 -7.72 -0.37 0.40
C ARG A 267 -7.80 -1.76 1.00
N ILE A 268 -7.35 -2.75 0.24
CA ILE A 268 -7.46 -4.15 0.62
C ILE A 268 -6.14 -4.59 1.24
N TYR A 269 -6.21 -5.13 2.45
CA TYR A 269 -5.12 -5.75 3.18
C TYR A 269 -5.30 -7.25 3.14
N PHE A 270 -4.63 -7.89 2.20
CA PHE A 270 -4.74 -9.31 1.91
C PHE A 270 -3.34 -9.95 1.91
N GLY A 271 -3.21 -11.10 2.59
CA GLY A 271 -1.98 -11.88 2.71
C GLY A 271 -2.05 -12.81 3.92
N ASP A 272 -0.98 -13.55 4.19
CA ASP A 272 -0.96 -14.55 5.26
C ASP A 272 -1.30 -13.96 6.64
N LYS A 273 -0.88 -12.73 6.88
CA LYS A 273 -1.07 -12.03 8.16
C LYS A 273 -2.19 -10.99 8.13
N MET A 274 -2.73 -10.69 6.96
CA MET A 274 -3.69 -9.60 6.74
C MET A 274 -5.01 -10.12 6.18
N ALA A 275 -6.12 -9.72 6.78
CA ALA A 275 -7.47 -9.97 6.27
C ALA A 275 -8.38 -8.80 6.61
N GLY A 276 -8.25 -7.67 5.93
CA GLY A 276 -9.02 -6.46 6.22
C GLY A 276 -9.24 -5.57 5.01
N ILE A 277 -10.23 -4.72 5.13
CA ILE A 277 -10.50 -3.66 4.16
C ILE A 277 -10.61 -2.32 4.89
N LEU A 278 -10.07 -1.27 4.30
CA LEU A 278 -10.31 0.11 4.70
C LEU A 278 -11.12 0.79 3.61
N LEU A 279 -12.29 1.29 3.98
CA LEU A 279 -13.12 2.15 3.14
C LEU A 279 -12.98 3.58 3.65
N TYR A 280 -12.56 4.52 2.81
CA TYR A 280 -12.22 5.87 3.26
C TYR A 280 -12.52 6.92 2.21
N THR A 281 -12.75 8.14 2.67
CA THR A 281 -12.86 9.34 1.85
C THR A 281 -11.49 9.99 1.68
N GLY A 282 -11.26 10.63 0.52
CA GLY A 282 -10.00 11.31 0.29
C GLY A 282 -9.88 11.94 -1.09
#